data_8db8edf47342daf200083150f85ef94d
#
_entry.id   8db8edf47342daf200083150f85ef94d
#
_cell.length_a   1.000
_cell.length_b   1.000
_cell.length_c   1.000
_cell.angle_alpha   90.00
_cell.angle_beta   90.00
_cell.angle_gamma   90.00
#
_symmetry.space_group_name_H-M   'P 1'
#
loop_
_entity.id
_entity.type
_entity.pdbx_description
1 polymer ?
#
loop_
_entity_poly.entity_id
_entity_poly.type
_entity_poly.pdbx_seq_one_letter_code
_entity_poly.pdbx_strand_id
1 'polypeptide(L)'
;MNATLSLARLQLEASAGPARSARVLAVRMLSILTAAGFGLLSLSCGSGHAILVISAPSTVVAGAPFNATVTAMYQGKIDTIIDGPIHFTTTDQAAHLPTLYVFTAADAGSHTFTGLTLVTPGPQTITVSDYDATPIAGSANIMVSAATGE
;
A
#
# COMPACT_ATOMS: atom_id res chain seq x y z
N MET A 1 28.68 11.50 -52.89
CA MET A 1 28.97 10.46 -51.89
C MET A 1 28.02 10.69 -50.75
N ASN A 2 26.93 9.97 -50.70
CA ASN A 2 25.79 10.20 -49.84
C ASN A 2 25.78 9.16 -48.73
N ALA A 3 26.02 9.62 -47.52
CA ALA A 3 25.82 8.83 -46.34
C ALA A 3 24.34 8.89 -45.91
N THR A 4 23.59 7.87 -46.25
CA THR A 4 22.22 7.69 -45.78
C THR A 4 22.25 7.25 -44.33
N LEU A 5 21.92 8.16 -43.45
CA LEU A 5 21.61 7.86 -42.05
C LEU A 5 20.31 7.07 -42.00
N SER A 6 20.44 5.77 -41.82
CA SER A 6 19.32 4.90 -41.48
C SER A 6 18.87 5.21 -40.04
N LEU A 7 17.83 6.01 -39.91
CA LEU A 7 17.10 6.18 -38.65
C LEU A 7 16.37 4.87 -38.35
N ALA A 8 17.01 4.02 -37.57
CA ALA A 8 16.32 2.92 -36.95
C ALA A 8 15.22 3.49 -36.04
N ARG A 9 14.01 3.39 -36.52
CA ARG A 9 12.78 3.69 -35.79
C ARG A 9 12.69 2.67 -34.67
N LEU A 10 13.18 3.03 -33.49
CA LEU A 10 12.80 2.31 -32.29
C LEU A 10 11.31 2.56 -32.07
N GLN A 11 10.50 1.61 -32.50
CA GLN A 11 9.15 1.51 -32.00
C GLN A 11 9.23 1.10 -30.55
N LEU A 12 9.13 2.10 -29.67
CA LEU A 12 8.86 1.87 -28.27
C LEU A 12 7.37 1.51 -28.18
N GLU A 13 7.08 0.23 -28.23
CA GLU A 13 5.77 -0.25 -27.84
C GLU A 13 5.60 0.08 -26.36
N ALA A 14 4.81 1.12 -26.10
CA ALA A 14 4.33 1.43 -24.78
C ALA A 14 3.35 0.31 -24.37
N SER A 15 3.87 -0.75 -23.78
CA SER A 15 3.07 -1.64 -22.98
C SER A 15 2.57 -0.82 -21.79
N ALA A 16 1.29 -0.51 -21.79
CA ALA A 16 0.61 0.17 -20.72
C ALA A 16 0.55 -0.78 -19.51
N GLY A 17 1.63 -0.80 -18.73
CA GLY A 17 1.62 -1.35 -17.38
C GLY A 17 1.12 -0.28 -16.39
N PRO A 18 0.54 -0.70 -15.27
CA PRO A 18 -0.07 0.23 -14.32
C PRO A 18 0.92 1.28 -13.83
N ALA A 19 0.42 2.50 -13.62
CA ALA A 19 1.16 3.74 -13.34
C ALA A 19 2.22 3.70 -12.21
N ARG A 20 2.28 2.62 -11.43
CA ARG A 20 3.28 2.39 -10.38
C ARG A 20 4.72 2.26 -10.91
N SER A 21 4.91 1.70 -12.12
CA SER A 21 6.25 1.54 -12.72
C SER A 21 6.91 2.88 -13.03
N ALA A 22 6.15 3.91 -13.33
CA ALA A 22 6.70 5.22 -13.68
C ALA A 22 7.32 5.95 -12.48
N ARG A 23 6.85 5.70 -11.25
CA ARG A 23 7.38 6.35 -10.05
C ARG A 23 8.72 5.78 -9.61
N VAL A 24 8.92 4.49 -9.78
CA VAL A 24 10.19 3.82 -9.44
C VAL A 24 11.28 4.18 -10.45
N LEU A 25 10.94 4.39 -11.74
CA LEU A 25 11.91 4.81 -12.75
C LEU A 25 12.35 6.28 -12.62
N ALA A 26 11.45 7.18 -12.19
CA ALA A 26 11.79 8.59 -12.02
C ALA A 26 12.84 8.84 -10.94
N VAL A 27 12.92 7.98 -9.93
CA VAL A 27 13.91 8.06 -8.84
C VAL A 27 15.30 7.53 -9.26
N ARG A 28 15.38 6.69 -10.30
CA ARG A 28 16.64 6.07 -10.74
C ARG A 28 17.37 6.80 -11.87
N MET A 29 16.73 7.74 -12.57
CA MET A 29 17.35 8.41 -13.73
C MET A 29 18.01 9.76 -13.42
N LEU A 30 18.05 10.23 -12.17
CA LEU A 30 18.71 11.49 -11.82
C LEU A 30 20.13 11.32 -11.23
N SER A 31 20.79 10.20 -11.53
CA SER A 31 22.14 9.93 -10.99
C SER A 31 23.27 9.99 -12.01
N ILE A 32 23.05 10.48 -13.22
CA ILE A 32 24.16 10.62 -14.20
C ILE A 32 24.08 11.99 -14.85
N LEU A 33 24.57 13.02 -14.16
CA LEU A 33 25.21 14.20 -14.74
C LEU A 33 25.77 15.11 -13.65
N THR A 34 26.99 14.85 -13.15
CA THR A 34 27.77 15.86 -12.43
C THR A 34 29.24 15.65 -12.65
N ALA A 35 29.75 16.33 -13.66
CA ALA A 35 31.15 16.72 -13.68
C ALA A 35 31.20 18.20 -14.07
N ALA A 36 31.04 19.11 -13.10
CA ALA A 36 31.59 20.46 -13.07
C ALA A 36 31.04 21.17 -11.80
N GLY A 37 31.88 21.30 -10.81
CA GLY A 37 31.90 22.18 -9.66
C GLY A 37 30.76 23.18 -9.46
N PHE A 38 29.72 22.76 -8.74
CA PHE A 38 28.85 23.69 -8.01
C PHE A 38 28.31 22.97 -6.78
N GLY A 39 28.27 23.69 -5.65
CA GLY A 39 28.07 23.20 -4.32
C GLY A 39 27.01 22.15 -4.14
N LEU A 40 27.34 21.11 -3.38
CA LEU A 40 26.44 20.02 -2.93
C LEU A 40 25.26 20.61 -2.12
N LEU A 41 24.21 20.99 -2.80
CA LEU A 41 22.89 20.88 -2.21
C LEU A 41 22.59 19.38 -2.16
N SER A 42 22.92 18.75 -1.05
CA SER A 42 22.38 17.43 -0.74
C SER A 42 20.86 17.59 -0.65
N LEU A 43 20.18 17.40 -1.78
CA LEU A 43 18.79 17.02 -1.75
C LEU A 43 18.77 15.66 -1.02
N SER A 44 18.58 15.71 0.28
CA SER A 44 18.17 14.56 1.05
C SER A 44 16.80 14.18 0.50
N CYS A 45 16.81 13.36 -0.54
CA CYS A 45 15.64 12.62 -0.96
C CYS A 45 15.37 11.67 0.20
N GLY A 46 14.62 12.15 1.19
CA GLY A 46 14.11 11.31 2.24
C GLY A 46 13.37 10.17 1.53
N SER A 47 13.91 8.96 1.62
CA SER A 47 13.23 7.75 1.18
C SER A 47 12.01 7.56 2.10
N GLY A 48 10.96 8.34 1.81
CA GLY A 48 9.68 8.17 2.44
C GLY A 48 9.16 6.81 2.04
N HIS A 49 9.01 5.92 3.02
CA HIS A 49 8.34 4.66 2.79
C HIS A 49 6.84 4.91 2.86
N ALA A 50 6.11 4.40 1.87
CA ALA A 50 4.68 4.25 2.00
C ALA A 50 4.41 3.18 3.06
N ILE A 51 3.36 3.36 3.86
CA ILE A 51 2.89 2.39 4.85
C ILE A 51 1.36 2.32 4.79
N LEU A 52 0.81 1.16 5.16
CA LEU A 52 -0.60 1.01 5.46
C LEU A 52 -0.79 1.10 6.98
N VAL A 53 -1.76 1.88 7.41
CA VAL A 53 -2.16 1.99 8.82
C VAL A 53 -3.56 1.42 8.94
N ILE A 54 -3.75 0.45 9.84
CA ILE A 54 -5.07 -0.08 10.17
C ILE A 54 -5.48 0.41 11.56
N SER A 55 -6.64 1.05 11.64
CA SER A 55 -7.28 1.48 12.87
C SER A 55 -8.51 0.61 13.12
N ALA A 56 -8.50 -0.14 14.21
CA ALA A 56 -9.58 -1.04 14.63
C ALA A 56 -9.78 -0.96 16.14
N PRO A 57 -10.93 -1.41 16.68
CA PRO A 57 -11.11 -1.55 18.12
C PRO A 57 -10.05 -2.45 18.74
N SER A 58 -9.53 -2.09 19.91
CA SER A 58 -8.57 -2.92 20.64
C SER A 58 -9.18 -4.20 21.24
N THR A 59 -10.52 -4.21 21.41
CA THR A 59 -11.31 -5.33 21.93
C THR A 59 -12.58 -5.50 21.13
N VAL A 60 -12.97 -6.73 20.83
CA VAL A 60 -14.23 -7.10 20.19
C VAL A 60 -14.80 -8.35 20.84
N VAL A 61 -16.10 -8.60 20.65
CA VAL A 61 -16.73 -9.87 21.09
C VAL A 61 -16.69 -10.86 19.94
N ALA A 62 -16.42 -12.12 20.23
CA ALA A 62 -16.41 -13.20 19.26
C ALA A 62 -17.70 -13.26 18.43
N GLY A 63 -17.58 -13.21 17.11
CA GLY A 63 -18.70 -13.20 16.18
C GLY A 63 -19.43 -11.88 16.03
N ALA A 64 -19.16 -10.87 16.84
CA ALA A 64 -19.78 -9.55 16.71
C ALA A 64 -19.10 -8.74 15.58
N PRO A 65 -19.88 -8.06 14.71
CA PRO A 65 -19.34 -7.24 13.66
C PRO A 65 -18.70 -5.96 14.20
N PHE A 66 -17.58 -5.56 13.62
CA PHE A 66 -16.90 -4.30 13.91
C PHE A 66 -16.39 -3.63 12.62
N ASN A 67 -15.94 -2.39 12.77
CA ASN A 67 -15.38 -1.64 11.65
C ASN A 67 -13.88 -1.44 11.84
N ALA A 68 -13.14 -1.42 10.74
CA ALA A 68 -11.75 -1.04 10.70
C ALA A 68 -11.47 -0.09 9.54
N THR A 69 -10.63 0.91 9.76
CA THR A 69 -10.22 1.86 8.72
C THR A 69 -8.78 1.60 8.32
N VAL A 70 -8.55 1.45 7.04
CA VAL A 70 -7.21 1.35 6.45
C VAL A 70 -6.87 2.68 5.79
N THR A 71 -5.73 3.25 6.16
CA THR A 71 -5.23 4.50 5.61
C THR A 71 -3.84 4.27 5.02
N ALA A 72 -3.65 4.67 3.77
CA ALA A 72 -2.34 4.72 3.16
C ALA A 72 -1.63 6.00 3.57
N MET A 73 -0.37 5.88 3.97
CA MET A 73 0.44 7.01 4.42
C MET A 73 1.73 7.06 3.62
N TYR A 74 2.14 8.25 3.22
CA TYR A 74 3.43 8.51 2.62
C TYR A 74 4.08 9.74 3.26
N GLN A 75 5.29 9.60 3.78
CA GLN A 75 6.00 10.68 4.49
C GLN A 75 5.16 11.35 5.60
N GLY A 76 4.40 10.56 6.37
CA GLY A 76 3.56 11.04 7.46
C GLY A 76 2.28 11.78 7.04
N LYS A 77 1.91 11.74 5.78
CA LYS A 77 0.67 12.29 5.23
C LYS A 77 -0.17 11.21 4.58
N ILE A 78 -1.48 11.42 4.49
CA ILE A 78 -2.35 10.49 3.76
C ILE A 78 -1.96 10.51 2.29
N ASP A 79 -1.72 9.33 1.72
CA ASP A 79 -1.47 9.14 0.30
C ASP A 79 -2.79 9.01 -0.46
N THR A 80 -3.29 10.15 -0.95
CA THR A 80 -4.58 10.23 -1.68
C THR A 80 -4.51 9.67 -3.10
N ILE A 81 -3.33 9.28 -3.54
CA ILE A 81 -3.09 8.75 -4.89
C ILE A 81 -2.67 7.29 -4.88
N ILE A 82 -2.86 6.61 -3.73
CA ILE A 82 -2.67 5.16 -3.69
C ILE A 82 -3.61 4.51 -4.70
N ASP A 83 -3.06 3.61 -5.48
CA ASP A 83 -3.77 2.72 -6.38
C ASP A 83 -3.28 1.29 -6.16
N GLY A 84 -4.04 0.33 -6.62
CA GLY A 84 -3.71 -1.08 -6.53
C GLY A 84 -4.41 -1.81 -5.39
N PRO A 85 -4.36 -3.15 -5.48
CA PRO A 85 -5.05 -4.02 -4.55
C PRO A 85 -4.30 -4.16 -3.23
N ILE A 86 -5.07 -4.20 -2.14
CA ILE A 86 -4.63 -4.63 -0.83
C ILE A 86 -5.37 -5.90 -0.43
N HIS A 87 -4.76 -6.73 0.38
CA HIS A 87 -5.38 -7.93 0.92
C HIS A 87 -5.27 -7.97 2.44
N PHE A 88 -6.21 -8.69 3.05
CA PHE A 88 -6.27 -8.91 4.49
C PHE A 88 -5.80 -10.32 4.82
N THR A 89 -5.03 -10.43 5.89
CA THR A 89 -4.69 -11.70 6.54
C THR A 89 -4.95 -11.59 8.03
N THR A 90 -5.16 -12.72 8.70
CA THR A 90 -5.41 -12.75 10.14
C THR A 90 -4.92 -14.04 10.75
N THR A 91 -4.64 -14.01 12.06
CA THR A 91 -4.36 -15.20 12.86
C THR A 91 -5.61 -16.02 13.18
N ASP A 92 -6.80 -15.40 13.11
CA ASP A 92 -8.08 -16.09 13.33
C ASP A 92 -8.58 -16.76 12.04
N GLN A 93 -8.46 -18.08 11.97
CA GLN A 93 -8.87 -18.88 10.81
C GLN A 93 -10.39 -18.89 10.55
N ALA A 94 -11.19 -18.50 11.55
CA ALA A 94 -12.66 -18.44 11.45
C ALA A 94 -13.17 -17.02 11.17
N ALA A 95 -12.29 -16.05 11.01
CA ALA A 95 -12.66 -14.67 10.76
C ALA A 95 -13.34 -14.46 9.41
N HIS A 96 -14.24 -13.47 9.34
CA HIS A 96 -14.80 -12.97 8.10
C HIS A 96 -14.23 -11.58 7.81
N LEU A 97 -13.27 -11.53 6.88
CA LEU A 97 -12.59 -10.32 6.41
C LEU A 97 -12.72 -10.20 4.90
N PRO A 98 -12.63 -8.98 4.33
CA PRO A 98 -12.48 -8.80 2.90
C PRO A 98 -11.20 -9.50 2.40
N THR A 99 -11.30 -10.22 1.28
CA THR A 99 -10.12 -10.89 0.71
C THR A 99 -9.25 -9.94 -0.09
N LEU A 100 -9.88 -8.97 -0.74
CA LEU A 100 -9.23 -8.01 -1.63
C LEU A 100 -9.99 -6.69 -1.62
N TYR A 101 -9.28 -5.58 -1.67
CA TYR A 101 -9.83 -4.25 -1.91
C TYR A 101 -8.91 -3.45 -2.81
N VAL A 102 -9.48 -2.67 -3.73
CA VAL A 102 -8.72 -1.75 -4.58
C VAL A 102 -9.09 -0.32 -4.21
N PHE A 103 -8.12 0.45 -3.76
CA PHE A 103 -8.34 1.87 -3.48
C PHE A 103 -8.79 2.61 -4.74
N THR A 104 -9.75 3.50 -4.56
CA THR A 104 -10.28 4.38 -5.60
C THR A 104 -10.00 5.84 -5.26
N ALA A 105 -10.14 6.72 -6.24
CA ALA A 105 -9.98 8.16 -6.00
C ALA A 105 -11.00 8.71 -4.97
N ALA A 106 -12.17 8.06 -4.83
CA ALA A 106 -13.19 8.45 -3.87
C ALA A 106 -12.78 8.18 -2.42
N ASP A 107 -11.88 7.20 -2.19
CA ASP A 107 -11.38 6.87 -0.85
C ASP A 107 -10.39 7.94 -0.33
N ALA A 108 -9.83 8.74 -1.21
CA ALA A 108 -8.83 9.76 -0.86
C ALA A 108 -7.72 9.22 0.08
N GLY A 109 -7.31 7.96 -0.13
CA GLY A 109 -6.27 7.28 0.62
C GLY A 109 -6.71 6.65 1.94
N SER A 110 -8.03 6.65 2.27
CA SER A 110 -8.54 6.05 3.50
C SER A 110 -9.90 5.38 3.24
N HIS A 111 -10.03 4.12 3.62
CA HIS A 111 -11.29 3.38 3.46
C HIS A 111 -11.69 2.69 4.76
N THR A 112 -13.00 2.76 5.11
CA THR A 112 -13.56 2.08 6.28
C THR A 112 -14.31 0.83 5.85
N PHE A 113 -13.80 -0.30 6.29
CA PHE A 113 -14.42 -1.61 6.13
C PHE A 113 -15.41 -1.84 7.27
N THR A 114 -16.61 -2.27 6.94
CA THR A 114 -17.69 -2.53 7.91
C THR A 114 -18.04 -4.00 7.95
N GLY A 115 -18.50 -4.46 9.12
CA GLY A 115 -18.97 -5.83 9.27
C GLY A 115 -17.88 -6.90 9.33
N LEU A 116 -16.65 -6.52 9.67
CA LEU A 116 -15.59 -7.51 9.92
C LEU A 116 -15.93 -8.28 11.19
N THR A 117 -15.63 -9.59 11.20
CA THR A 117 -15.81 -10.41 12.41
C THR A 117 -14.57 -11.23 12.70
N LEU A 118 -14.24 -11.32 14.00
CA LEU A 118 -13.31 -12.29 14.56
C LEU A 118 -14.10 -13.25 15.45
N VAL A 119 -13.77 -14.53 15.40
CA VAL A 119 -14.58 -15.58 16.03
C VAL A 119 -13.82 -16.28 17.15
N THR A 120 -12.51 -16.46 17.02
CA THR A 120 -11.70 -17.17 17.99
C THR A 120 -11.32 -16.28 19.16
N PRO A 121 -11.77 -16.55 20.39
CA PRO A 121 -11.38 -15.77 21.58
C PRO A 121 -9.86 -15.78 21.82
N GLY A 122 -9.36 -14.67 22.32
CA GLY A 122 -7.94 -14.45 22.60
C GLY A 122 -7.32 -13.33 21.77
N PRO A 123 -6.00 -13.16 21.83
CA PRO A 123 -5.31 -12.16 21.04
C PRO A 123 -5.26 -12.56 19.57
N GLN A 124 -5.80 -11.70 18.69
CA GLN A 124 -5.80 -11.89 17.25
C GLN A 124 -5.11 -10.71 16.57
N THR A 125 -4.51 -10.97 15.42
CA THR A 125 -3.87 -9.94 14.60
C THR A 125 -4.53 -9.90 13.23
N ILE A 126 -4.87 -8.71 12.77
CA ILE A 126 -5.27 -8.45 11.38
C ILE A 126 -4.11 -7.71 10.72
N THR A 127 -3.70 -8.16 9.56
CA THR A 127 -2.67 -7.51 8.74
C THR A 127 -3.26 -7.16 7.37
N VAL A 128 -2.99 -5.95 6.90
CA VAL A 128 -3.24 -5.56 5.50
C VAL A 128 -1.91 -5.34 4.82
N SER A 129 -1.81 -5.78 3.57
CA SER A 129 -0.64 -5.55 2.73
C SER A 129 -1.03 -5.42 1.26
N ASP A 130 -0.18 -4.77 0.47
CA ASP A 130 -0.30 -4.77 -0.98
C ASP A 130 0.37 -6.01 -1.59
N TYR A 131 0.36 -6.11 -2.92
CA TYR A 131 0.94 -7.22 -3.67
C TYR A 131 2.29 -6.87 -4.32
N ASP A 132 2.91 -5.77 -3.96
CA ASP A 132 4.17 -5.35 -4.56
C ASP A 132 5.34 -6.26 -4.13
N ALA A 133 6.43 -6.23 -4.88
CA ALA A 133 7.65 -6.99 -4.60
C ALA A 133 8.31 -6.58 -3.27
N THR A 134 8.06 -5.36 -2.81
CA THR A 134 8.39 -4.85 -1.48
C THR A 134 7.10 -4.38 -0.82
N PRO A 135 6.32 -5.31 -0.24
CA PRO A 135 4.98 -4.98 0.22
C PRO A 135 5.01 -3.96 1.34
N ILE A 136 4.10 -2.99 1.25
CA ILE A 136 3.76 -2.15 2.38
C ILE A 136 2.68 -2.85 3.18
N ALA A 137 2.81 -2.84 4.50
CA ALA A 137 1.88 -3.53 5.37
C ALA A 137 1.57 -2.70 6.63
N GLY A 138 0.39 -2.97 7.20
CA GLY A 138 -0.01 -2.49 8.51
C GLY A 138 -0.73 -3.58 9.27
N SER A 139 -0.66 -3.57 10.59
CA SER A 139 -1.33 -4.57 11.43
C SER A 139 -2.00 -3.94 12.63
N ALA A 140 -3.07 -4.58 13.11
CA ALA A 140 -3.76 -4.27 14.35
C ALA A 140 -3.89 -5.53 15.20
N ASN A 141 -3.56 -5.39 16.49
CA ASN A 141 -3.77 -6.43 17.49
C ASN A 141 -5.11 -6.18 18.18
N ILE A 142 -5.95 -7.19 18.24
CA ILE A 142 -7.31 -7.11 18.76
C ILE A 142 -7.50 -8.24 19.77
N MET A 143 -7.97 -7.92 20.97
CA MET A 143 -8.38 -8.92 21.95
C MET A 143 -9.83 -9.31 21.68
N VAL A 144 -10.06 -10.57 21.37
CA VAL A 144 -11.38 -11.15 21.16
C VAL A 144 -11.86 -11.75 22.47
N SER A 145 -12.92 -11.19 23.06
CA SER A 145 -13.59 -11.75 24.21
C SER A 145 -14.60 -12.84 23.79
N ALA A 146 -14.77 -13.86 24.60
CA ALA A 146 -15.82 -14.84 24.34
C ALA A 146 -17.20 -14.19 24.30
N ALA A 147 -18.06 -14.65 23.38
CA ALA A 147 -19.48 -14.29 23.44
C ALA A 147 -20.05 -14.82 24.77
N THR A 148 -20.64 -13.91 25.58
CA THR A 148 -21.42 -14.33 26.74
C THR A 148 -22.68 -14.96 26.21
N GLY A 149 -22.79 -16.30 26.27
CA GLY A 149 -24.03 -16.99 25.96
C GLY A 149 -25.10 -16.55 26.98
N GLU A 150 -26.25 -16.08 26.45
CA GLU A 150 -27.51 -16.08 27.22
C GLU A 150 -28.05 -17.49 27.31
#